data_a2b5546d189d60c497e5a56cd24fac48
#
_entry.id   a2b5546d189d60c497e5a56cd24fac48
#
_cell.length_a   1.000
_cell.length_b   1.000
_cell.length_c   1.000
_cell.angle_alpha   90.00
_cell.angle_beta   90.00
_cell.angle_gamma   90.00
#
_symmetry.space_group_name_H-M   'P 1'
#
loop_
_entity.id
_entity.type
_entity.pdbx_description
1 polymer ?
#
loop_
_entity_poly.entity_id
_entity_poly.type
_entity_poly.pdbx_seq_one_letter_code
_entity_poly.pdbx_strand_id
1 'polypeptide(L)'
;MAFCSSQAPAITSRTVTISYSELKDKNSDLSAKIEEGFGPNGLGILSVSDVPEYTLLRRNLLLLSHRLANLPESVKQELEDPDSRYNFGWSHGKERLESGKPDTLKGSFYANPVLDVPTTDPSLVKRYPSYCGPNIWPHTSLPEFEIAFKALGKMILDVGLLLAHHCDSYVSLRTTPTENDGLEQILFRSRCHKGRLLYYFPSQQSSCSQDDESMSSWCGWHTDHGSLTGLTCGIFTRNAVERPCPDIDAGLYIKTRTGQIVKVEFGEDEIAYQIGEITEILSRGQLCATPHCVRAPKGKEASGVDRSTFALFMQPDWDEKLNFPDVVHIHKELIASSDGSLTFGEYTEKLLDRYYHLKQK
;
A
#
# COMPACT_ATOMS: atom_id res chain seq x y z
N MET A 1 18.45 -31.26 -23.79
CA MET A 1 18.42 -29.85 -24.19
C MET A 1 17.28 -29.22 -23.43
N ALA A 2 17.58 -28.53 -22.33
CA ALA A 2 16.59 -27.81 -21.55
C ALA A 2 16.35 -26.45 -22.25
N PHE A 3 15.14 -26.21 -22.69
CA PHE A 3 14.73 -24.92 -23.19
C PHE A 3 14.73 -23.91 -22.04
N CYS A 4 15.73 -23.06 -22.01
CA CYS A 4 15.71 -21.84 -21.20
C CYS A 4 14.60 -20.98 -21.79
N SER A 5 13.43 -20.94 -21.16
CA SER A 5 12.38 -20.00 -21.51
C SER A 5 12.82 -18.61 -21.05
N SER A 6 13.47 -17.87 -21.93
CA SER A 6 13.66 -16.44 -21.74
C SER A 6 12.25 -15.82 -21.68
N GLN A 7 11.80 -15.46 -20.49
CA GLN A 7 10.57 -14.65 -20.37
C GLN A 7 10.79 -13.38 -21.18
N ALA A 8 9.86 -13.09 -22.07
CA ALA A 8 9.86 -11.83 -22.82
C ALA A 8 9.92 -10.65 -21.80
N PRO A 9 10.65 -9.57 -22.12
CA PRO A 9 10.72 -8.42 -21.24
C PRO A 9 9.31 -7.94 -20.92
N ALA A 10 9.05 -7.64 -19.65
CA ALA A 10 7.75 -7.15 -19.22
C ALA A 10 7.43 -5.84 -19.96
N ILE A 11 6.21 -5.71 -20.45
CA ILE A 11 5.74 -4.48 -21.07
C ILE A 11 5.74 -3.39 -20.00
N THR A 12 6.32 -2.24 -20.31
CA THR A 12 6.26 -1.05 -19.45
C THR A 12 5.07 -0.19 -19.87
N SER A 13 4.25 0.24 -18.89
CA SER A 13 3.11 1.12 -19.10
C SER A 13 3.13 2.26 -18.10
N ARG A 14 2.77 3.46 -18.54
CA ARG A 14 2.48 4.56 -17.62
C ARG A 14 1.06 4.42 -17.08
N THR A 15 0.86 4.91 -15.86
CA THR A 15 -0.48 5.05 -15.28
C THR A 15 -1.32 6.05 -16.07
N VAL A 16 -2.64 5.86 -16.06
CA VAL A 16 -3.58 6.93 -16.42
C VAL A 16 -3.40 8.07 -15.42
N THR A 17 -3.29 9.30 -15.92
CA THR A 17 -3.04 10.46 -15.05
C THR A 17 -4.24 11.41 -15.05
N ILE A 18 -4.65 11.85 -13.86
CA ILE A 18 -5.64 12.89 -13.61
C ILE A 18 -4.92 14.08 -13.00
N SER A 19 -5.09 15.29 -13.53
CA SER A 19 -4.52 16.47 -12.88
C SER A 19 -5.29 16.81 -11.59
N TYR A 20 -4.60 17.37 -10.61
CA TYR A 20 -5.24 17.79 -9.36
C TYR A 20 -6.35 18.82 -9.58
N SER A 21 -6.22 19.67 -10.60
CA SER A 21 -7.25 20.65 -10.97
C SER A 21 -8.53 19.99 -11.48
N GLU A 22 -8.42 18.95 -12.34
CA GLU A 22 -9.57 18.15 -12.77
C GLU A 22 -10.22 17.42 -11.60
N LEU A 23 -9.39 16.84 -10.71
CA LEU A 23 -9.86 16.08 -9.56
C LEU A 23 -10.63 16.95 -8.55
N LYS A 24 -10.22 18.21 -8.36
CA LYS A 24 -10.89 19.15 -7.44
C LYS A 24 -12.27 19.59 -7.93
N ASP A 25 -12.49 19.61 -9.23
CA ASP A 25 -13.80 19.92 -9.77
C ASP A 25 -14.71 18.70 -9.67
N LYS A 26 -15.50 18.66 -8.60
CA LYS A 26 -16.43 17.54 -8.33
C LYS A 26 -17.49 17.34 -9.42
N ASN A 27 -17.65 18.27 -10.35
CA ASN A 27 -18.56 18.16 -11.51
C ASN A 27 -17.84 17.67 -12.77
N SER A 28 -16.53 17.53 -12.77
CA SER A 28 -15.79 16.97 -13.89
C SER A 28 -16.18 15.52 -14.15
N ASP A 29 -16.47 15.16 -15.39
CA ASP A 29 -16.67 13.77 -15.78
C ASP A 29 -15.33 13.07 -16.00
N LEU A 30 -14.88 12.32 -14.99
CA LEU A 30 -13.64 11.53 -15.03
C LEU A 30 -13.91 10.04 -15.31
N SER A 31 -15.13 9.67 -15.68
CA SER A 31 -15.55 8.27 -15.85
C SER A 31 -14.65 7.49 -16.81
N ALA A 32 -14.24 8.10 -17.93
CA ALA A 32 -13.36 7.43 -18.91
C ALA A 32 -11.97 7.13 -18.32
N LYS A 33 -11.35 8.08 -17.60
CA LYS A 33 -10.05 7.90 -16.95
C LYS A 33 -10.13 6.87 -15.82
N ILE A 34 -11.21 6.88 -15.03
CA ILE A 34 -11.43 5.91 -13.96
C ILE A 34 -11.63 4.51 -14.54
N GLU A 35 -12.40 4.36 -15.62
CA GLU A 35 -12.58 3.07 -16.28
C GLU A 35 -11.27 2.54 -16.85
N GLU A 36 -10.49 3.38 -17.51
CA GLU A 36 -9.19 3.01 -18.07
C GLU A 36 -8.20 2.58 -16.98
N GLY A 37 -8.11 3.31 -15.84
CA GLY A 37 -7.17 3.02 -14.77
C GLY A 37 -7.66 1.91 -13.82
N PHE A 38 -8.91 1.97 -13.38
CA PHE A 38 -9.47 1.15 -12.32
C PHE A 38 -10.52 0.14 -12.74
N GLY A 39 -11.07 0.27 -13.95
CA GLY A 39 -12.10 -0.62 -14.46
C GLY A 39 -11.61 -2.06 -14.70
N PRO A 40 -12.51 -2.96 -15.13
CA PRO A 40 -12.20 -4.38 -15.26
C PRO A 40 -11.04 -4.72 -16.21
N ASN A 41 -10.76 -3.86 -17.17
CA ASN A 41 -9.64 -4.02 -18.12
C ASN A 41 -8.44 -3.13 -17.80
N GLY A 42 -8.53 -2.31 -16.74
CA GLY A 42 -7.47 -1.43 -16.28
C GLY A 42 -6.40 -2.15 -15.49
N LEU A 43 -5.37 -1.40 -15.12
CA LEU A 43 -4.28 -1.90 -14.27
C LEU A 43 -4.61 -1.88 -12.77
N GLY A 44 -5.77 -1.36 -12.38
CA GLY A 44 -6.15 -1.17 -10.96
C GLY A 44 -5.34 -0.05 -10.29
N ILE A 45 -4.65 0.78 -11.06
CA ILE A 45 -3.84 1.89 -10.59
C ILE A 45 -3.96 3.09 -11.54
N LEU A 46 -4.01 4.30 -10.99
CA LEU A 46 -3.86 5.55 -11.71
C LEU A 46 -3.02 6.53 -10.91
N SER A 47 -2.64 7.67 -11.48
CA SER A 47 -1.88 8.71 -10.77
C SER A 47 -2.58 10.06 -10.82
N VAL A 48 -2.27 10.91 -9.82
CA VAL A 48 -2.71 12.30 -9.72
C VAL A 48 -1.49 13.19 -9.79
N SER A 49 -1.46 14.11 -10.78
CA SER A 49 -0.39 15.07 -10.99
C SER A 49 -0.74 16.45 -10.42
N ASP A 50 0.26 17.32 -10.38
CA ASP A 50 0.12 18.75 -10.05
C ASP A 50 -0.46 19.03 -8.65
N VAL A 51 -0.26 18.08 -7.71
CA VAL A 51 -0.66 18.28 -6.31
C VAL A 51 0.31 19.26 -5.65
N PRO A 52 -0.19 20.44 -5.20
CA PRO A 52 0.67 21.45 -4.59
C PRO A 52 1.46 20.90 -3.40
N GLU A 53 2.73 21.30 -3.28
CA GLU A 53 3.62 20.93 -2.17
C GLU A 53 3.96 19.42 -2.05
N TYR A 54 3.35 18.54 -2.84
CA TYR A 54 3.54 17.10 -2.73
C TYR A 54 5.02 16.69 -2.82
N THR A 55 5.74 17.20 -3.83
CA THR A 55 7.15 16.85 -4.04
C THR A 55 8.02 17.20 -2.82
N LEU A 56 7.74 18.34 -2.18
CA LEU A 56 8.43 18.76 -0.96
C LEU A 56 8.12 17.84 0.22
N LEU A 57 6.84 17.54 0.47
CA LEU A 57 6.42 16.68 1.58
C LEU A 57 6.91 15.25 1.40
N ARG A 58 6.83 14.71 0.16
CA ARG A 58 7.39 13.41 -0.19
C ARG A 58 8.87 13.35 0.16
N ARG A 59 9.65 14.31 -0.31
CA ARG A 59 11.09 14.35 -0.08
C ARG A 59 11.44 14.49 1.40
N ASN A 60 10.74 15.35 2.13
CA ASN A 60 10.95 15.56 3.56
C ASN A 60 10.78 14.26 4.35
N LEU A 61 9.73 13.47 4.07
CA LEU A 61 9.52 12.22 4.79
C LEU A 61 10.49 11.12 4.34
N LEU A 62 10.62 10.90 3.01
CA LEU A 62 11.37 9.75 2.51
C LEU A 62 12.85 9.82 2.86
N LEU A 63 13.45 11.00 2.94
CA LEU A 63 14.85 11.16 3.36
C LEU A 63 15.06 10.90 4.86
N LEU A 64 14.01 10.96 5.69
CA LEU A 64 14.10 10.61 7.11
C LEU A 64 14.16 9.09 7.35
N SER A 65 13.72 8.29 6.38
CA SER A 65 13.67 6.83 6.53
C SER A 65 15.04 6.19 6.77
N HIS A 66 16.09 6.70 6.11
CA HIS A 66 17.47 6.27 6.34
C HIS A 66 17.90 6.53 7.80
N ARG A 67 17.61 7.71 8.34
CA ARG A 67 17.91 8.05 9.74
C ARG A 67 17.13 7.16 10.70
N LEU A 68 15.83 6.93 10.45
CA LEU A 68 14.99 6.05 11.25
C LEU A 68 15.53 4.61 11.27
N ALA A 69 15.85 4.05 10.10
CA ALA A 69 16.35 2.68 9.97
C ALA A 69 17.72 2.47 10.66
N ASN A 70 18.51 3.53 10.78
CA ASN A 70 19.84 3.52 11.41
C ASN A 70 19.86 4.04 12.86
N LEU A 71 18.70 4.23 13.50
CA LEU A 71 18.65 4.49 14.94
C LEU A 71 19.26 3.32 15.73
N PRO A 72 19.81 3.58 16.93
CA PRO A 72 20.28 2.51 17.83
C PRO A 72 19.24 1.43 18.02
N GLU A 73 19.66 0.16 18.11
CA GLU A 73 18.76 -0.97 18.22
C GLU A 73 17.83 -0.85 19.45
N SER A 74 18.35 -0.36 20.58
CA SER A 74 17.56 -0.10 21.78
C SER A 74 16.40 0.87 21.53
N VAL A 75 16.64 1.94 20.75
CA VAL A 75 15.59 2.91 20.38
C VAL A 75 14.57 2.28 19.45
N LYS A 76 15.01 1.47 18.46
CA LYS A 76 14.10 0.78 17.55
C LYS A 76 13.21 -0.22 18.28
N GLN A 77 13.73 -0.93 19.28
CA GLN A 77 12.97 -1.84 20.13
C GLN A 77 11.88 -1.12 20.94
N GLU A 78 12.13 0.10 21.42
CA GLU A 78 11.12 0.93 22.08
C GLU A 78 9.98 1.37 21.13
N LEU A 79 10.24 1.36 19.81
CA LEU A 79 9.27 1.69 18.79
C LEU A 79 8.48 0.48 18.28
N GLU A 80 8.78 -0.74 18.73
CA GLU A 80 8.07 -1.95 18.32
C GLU A 80 6.81 -2.17 19.16
N ASP A 81 5.72 -2.59 18.52
CA ASP A 81 4.48 -2.99 19.18
C ASP A 81 4.06 -4.41 18.76
N PRO A 82 4.51 -5.43 19.50
CA PRO A 82 4.14 -6.82 19.23
C PRO A 82 2.64 -7.09 19.39
N ASP A 83 1.95 -6.37 20.29
CA ASP A 83 0.53 -6.56 20.57
C ASP A 83 -0.34 -6.15 19.39
N SER A 84 0.08 -5.15 18.62
CA SER A 84 -0.53 -4.77 17.34
C SER A 84 -0.16 -5.67 16.17
N ARG A 85 0.56 -6.76 16.40
CA ARG A 85 1.21 -7.58 15.36
C ARG A 85 2.19 -6.74 14.51
N TYR A 86 2.92 -5.83 15.15
CA TYR A 86 3.85 -4.89 14.52
C TYR A 86 3.19 -3.96 13.47
N ASN A 87 1.91 -3.61 13.67
CA ASN A 87 1.20 -2.66 12.81
C ASN A 87 1.21 -1.22 13.35
N PHE A 88 1.94 -0.94 14.40
CA PHE A 88 2.30 0.39 14.87
C PHE A 88 3.80 0.46 15.15
N GLY A 89 4.39 1.64 14.94
CA GLY A 89 5.81 1.89 15.13
C GLY A 89 6.70 1.12 14.14
N TRP A 90 7.89 0.73 14.60
CA TRP A 90 8.93 0.09 13.78
C TRP A 90 8.75 -1.42 13.67
N SER A 91 8.90 -1.96 12.47
CA SER A 91 8.88 -3.39 12.18
C SER A 91 10.01 -3.76 11.22
N HIS A 92 10.94 -4.63 11.66
CA HIS A 92 12.01 -5.15 10.82
C HIS A 92 12.28 -6.60 11.14
N GLY A 93 12.33 -7.46 10.10
CA GLY A 93 12.54 -8.91 10.27
C GLY A 93 11.37 -9.66 10.93
N LYS A 94 10.21 -9.03 11.11
CA LYS A 94 9.01 -9.65 11.71
C LYS A 94 8.12 -10.31 10.65
N GLU A 95 8.07 -9.75 9.44
CA GLU A 95 7.42 -10.37 8.30
C GLU A 95 8.23 -11.57 7.80
N ARG A 96 7.57 -12.53 7.16
CA ARG A 96 8.23 -13.71 6.61
C ARG A 96 8.06 -13.75 5.10
N LEU A 97 9.13 -14.10 4.41
CA LEU A 97 9.13 -14.42 2.99
C LEU A 97 8.34 -15.74 2.73
N GLU A 98 7.98 -16.02 1.49
CA GLU A 98 7.35 -17.28 1.11
C GLU A 98 8.18 -18.51 1.53
N SER A 99 9.51 -18.37 1.56
CA SER A 99 10.44 -19.38 2.06
C SER A 99 10.35 -19.65 3.58
N GLY A 100 9.53 -18.88 4.33
CA GLY A 100 9.42 -18.92 5.78
C GLY A 100 10.52 -18.19 6.54
N LYS A 101 11.57 -17.69 5.86
CA LYS A 101 12.66 -16.90 6.48
C LYS A 101 12.17 -15.49 6.82
N PRO A 102 12.69 -14.86 7.90
CA PRO A 102 12.42 -13.46 8.17
C PRO A 102 12.80 -12.56 6.99
N ASP A 103 11.94 -11.59 6.65
CA ASP A 103 12.27 -10.56 5.67
C ASP A 103 13.11 -9.47 6.35
N THR A 104 14.41 -9.55 6.16
CA THR A 104 15.38 -8.58 6.70
C THR A 104 15.81 -7.53 5.67
N LEU A 105 15.28 -7.62 4.43
CA LEU A 105 15.64 -6.69 3.36
C LEU A 105 14.86 -5.39 3.42
N LYS A 106 13.78 -5.33 4.22
CA LYS A 106 12.99 -4.12 4.40
C LYS A 106 12.65 -3.89 5.87
N GLY A 107 12.66 -2.62 6.26
CA GLY A 107 12.05 -2.12 7.49
C GLY A 107 10.81 -1.32 7.18
N SER A 108 9.85 -1.31 8.07
CA SER A 108 8.60 -0.55 7.94
C SER A 108 8.33 0.25 9.20
N PHE A 109 7.78 1.44 9.05
CA PHE A 109 7.20 2.17 10.16
C PHE A 109 5.74 2.45 9.87
N TYR A 110 4.88 2.09 10.82
CA TYR A 110 3.44 2.21 10.69
C TYR A 110 2.87 3.21 11.68
N ALA A 111 2.00 4.08 11.21
CA ALA A 111 1.21 4.99 12.06
C ALA A 111 -0.07 5.41 11.35
N ASN A 112 -1.07 5.85 12.12
CA ASN A 112 -2.22 6.56 11.58
C ASN A 112 -1.85 8.04 11.38
N PRO A 113 -1.92 8.60 10.17
CA PRO A 113 -1.49 9.96 9.92
C PRO A 113 -2.47 11.04 10.42
N VAL A 114 -3.67 10.64 10.86
CA VAL A 114 -4.74 11.55 11.28
C VAL A 114 -4.95 11.50 12.79
N LEU A 115 -5.03 10.29 13.35
CA LEU A 115 -5.38 10.05 14.76
C LEU A 115 -4.24 9.34 15.48
N ASP A 116 -3.68 9.97 16.52
CA ASP A 116 -2.68 9.29 17.37
C ASP A 116 -3.30 8.21 18.26
N VAL A 117 -4.55 8.38 18.62
CA VAL A 117 -5.32 7.44 19.44
C VAL A 117 -6.69 7.25 18.78
N PRO A 118 -6.87 6.23 17.91
CA PRO A 118 -8.15 6.00 17.21
C PRO A 118 -9.33 5.72 18.13
N THR A 119 -9.08 5.09 19.27
CA THR A 119 -10.08 4.82 20.33
C THR A 119 -9.42 4.70 21.69
N THR A 120 -10.18 5.03 22.74
CA THR A 120 -9.79 4.80 24.14
C THR A 120 -10.51 3.59 24.76
N ASP A 121 -11.34 2.87 23.98
CA ASP A 121 -12.04 1.67 24.44
C ASP A 121 -11.09 0.46 24.47
N PRO A 122 -10.73 -0.08 25.66
CA PRO A 122 -9.82 -1.21 25.76
C PRO A 122 -10.33 -2.49 25.08
N SER A 123 -11.66 -2.63 24.96
CA SER A 123 -12.27 -3.80 24.32
C SER A 123 -12.04 -3.78 22.82
N LEU A 124 -12.11 -2.61 22.19
CA LEU A 124 -11.79 -2.41 20.78
C LEU A 124 -10.29 -2.56 20.51
N VAL A 125 -9.44 -1.99 21.35
CA VAL A 125 -7.98 -2.16 21.24
C VAL A 125 -7.61 -3.65 21.31
N LYS A 126 -8.22 -4.41 22.21
CA LYS A 126 -7.98 -5.85 22.29
C LYS A 126 -8.54 -6.62 21.09
N ARG A 127 -9.70 -6.20 20.56
CA ARG A 127 -10.38 -6.87 19.44
C ARG A 127 -9.69 -6.60 18.10
N TYR A 128 -9.25 -5.37 17.89
CA TYR A 128 -8.65 -4.89 16.63
C TYR A 128 -7.30 -4.20 16.87
N PRO A 129 -6.30 -4.91 17.42
CA PRO A 129 -5.05 -4.30 17.85
C PRO A 129 -4.28 -3.65 16.70
N SER A 130 -4.44 -4.16 15.49
CA SER A 130 -3.78 -3.61 14.29
C SER A 130 -4.32 -2.24 13.86
N TYR A 131 -5.46 -1.78 14.39
CA TYR A 131 -6.09 -0.50 14.02
C TYR A 131 -6.34 0.43 15.18
N CYS A 132 -6.58 -0.12 16.37
CA CYS A 132 -7.05 0.63 17.53
C CYS A 132 -5.94 1.06 18.48
N GLY A 133 -4.71 0.59 18.29
CA GLY A 133 -3.56 0.98 19.10
C GLY A 133 -3.15 2.44 18.88
N PRO A 134 -2.47 3.06 19.86
CA PRO A 134 -1.92 4.39 19.72
C PRO A 134 -0.68 4.40 18.81
N ASN A 135 -0.42 5.51 18.15
CA ASN A 135 0.84 5.72 17.45
C ASN A 135 2.04 5.75 18.42
N ILE A 136 3.20 5.30 17.95
CA ILE A 136 4.45 5.29 18.69
C ILE A 136 5.47 6.11 17.89
N TRP A 137 5.81 7.31 18.36
CA TRP A 137 6.67 8.21 17.64
C TRP A 137 8.09 8.28 18.24
N PRO A 138 9.16 8.41 17.44
CA PRO A 138 10.54 8.57 17.93
C PRO A 138 10.84 10.02 18.34
N HIS A 139 10.02 10.62 19.22
CA HIS A 139 10.09 12.05 19.57
C HIS A 139 11.47 12.54 20.00
N THR A 140 12.18 11.74 20.80
CA THR A 140 13.51 12.12 21.30
C THR A 140 14.61 11.99 20.23
N SER A 141 14.53 10.93 19.42
CA SER A 141 15.59 10.57 18.48
C SER A 141 15.40 11.19 17.09
N LEU A 142 14.16 11.47 16.70
CA LEU A 142 13.79 12.00 15.38
C LEU A 142 12.52 12.87 15.47
N PRO A 143 12.59 14.04 16.15
CA PRO A 143 11.40 14.84 16.48
C PRO A 143 10.63 15.36 15.26
N GLU A 144 11.30 15.59 14.12
CA GLU A 144 10.69 16.06 12.88
C GLU A 144 9.90 14.96 12.14
N PHE A 145 10.07 13.70 12.54
CA PHE A 145 9.53 12.55 11.81
C PHE A 145 7.98 12.49 11.84
N GLU A 146 7.38 12.70 13.00
CA GLU A 146 5.92 12.73 13.14
C GLU A 146 5.29 13.80 12.25
N ILE A 147 5.85 15.01 12.26
CA ILE A 147 5.34 16.14 11.47
C ILE A 147 5.38 15.80 9.98
N ALA A 148 6.52 15.29 9.49
CA ALA A 148 6.68 14.92 8.08
C ALA A 148 5.76 13.78 7.68
N PHE A 149 5.61 12.75 8.54
CA PHE A 149 4.74 11.60 8.29
C PHE A 149 3.26 12.00 8.19
N LYS A 150 2.78 12.79 9.16
CA LYS A 150 1.39 13.26 9.19
C LYS A 150 1.09 14.21 8.02
N ALA A 151 2.01 15.11 7.70
CA ALA A 151 1.82 16.07 6.61
C ALA A 151 1.64 15.35 5.26
N LEU A 152 2.54 14.43 4.92
CA LEU A 152 2.42 13.66 3.68
C LEU A 152 1.21 12.72 3.70
N GLY A 153 1.00 11.99 4.80
CA GLY A 153 -0.11 11.05 4.94
C GLY A 153 -1.47 11.73 4.82
N LYS A 154 -1.63 12.91 5.47
CA LYS A 154 -2.86 13.70 5.36
C LYS A 154 -3.08 14.22 3.94
N MET A 155 -2.05 14.72 3.27
CA MET A 155 -2.17 15.18 1.88
C MET A 155 -2.63 14.04 0.96
N ILE A 156 -2.02 12.85 1.06
CA ILE A 156 -2.41 11.69 0.26
C ILE A 156 -3.86 11.29 0.57
N LEU A 157 -4.29 11.36 1.84
CA LEU A 157 -5.67 11.10 2.22
C LEU A 157 -6.64 12.09 1.58
N ASP A 158 -6.35 13.39 1.70
CA ASP A 158 -7.22 14.45 1.17
C ASP A 158 -7.40 14.32 -0.36
N VAL A 159 -6.32 14.05 -1.10
CA VAL A 159 -6.37 13.79 -2.55
C VAL A 159 -7.12 12.50 -2.87
N GLY A 160 -6.90 11.45 -2.08
CA GLY A 160 -7.58 10.16 -2.25
C GLY A 160 -9.09 10.24 -1.98
N LEU A 161 -9.56 11.12 -1.07
CA LEU A 161 -10.99 11.37 -0.85
C LEU A 161 -11.64 12.05 -2.07
N LEU A 162 -10.95 12.99 -2.72
CA LEU A 162 -11.43 13.57 -3.98
C LEU A 162 -11.54 12.51 -5.07
N LEU A 163 -10.56 11.59 -5.16
CA LEU A 163 -10.60 10.50 -6.11
C LEU A 163 -11.75 9.52 -5.81
N ALA A 164 -11.99 9.20 -4.53
CA ALA A 164 -13.09 8.36 -4.09
C ALA A 164 -14.45 8.95 -4.50
N HIS A 165 -14.62 10.26 -4.44
CA HIS A 165 -15.82 10.96 -4.94
C HIS A 165 -16.09 10.66 -6.42
N HIS A 166 -15.08 10.76 -7.27
CA HIS A 166 -15.22 10.47 -8.71
C HIS A 166 -15.41 8.96 -8.97
N CYS A 167 -14.82 8.10 -8.14
CA CYS A 167 -15.09 6.66 -8.17
C CYS A 167 -16.56 6.36 -7.86
N ASP A 168 -17.14 7.02 -6.87
CA ASP A 168 -18.57 6.89 -6.54
C ASP A 168 -19.47 7.35 -7.69
N SER A 169 -19.13 8.47 -8.33
CA SER A 169 -19.83 8.97 -9.51
C SER A 169 -19.78 7.95 -10.66
N TYR A 170 -18.62 7.35 -10.92
CA TYR A 170 -18.44 6.31 -11.93
C TYR A 170 -19.27 5.06 -11.65
N VAL A 171 -19.26 4.58 -10.40
CA VAL A 171 -19.99 3.36 -9.97
C VAL A 171 -21.49 3.58 -10.02
N SER A 172 -21.99 4.75 -9.57
CA SER A 172 -23.41 5.07 -9.54
C SER A 172 -24.07 5.08 -10.93
N LEU A 173 -23.31 5.35 -11.98
CA LEU A 173 -23.80 5.27 -13.37
C LEU A 173 -23.95 3.84 -13.86
N ARG A 174 -23.38 2.84 -13.19
CA ARG A 174 -23.27 1.45 -13.65
C ARG A 174 -23.97 0.43 -12.75
N THR A 175 -24.31 0.85 -11.54
CA THR A 175 -24.96 -0.02 -10.56
C THR A 175 -26.28 0.61 -10.08
N THR A 176 -27.24 -0.24 -9.70
CA THR A 176 -28.43 0.26 -8.99
C THR A 176 -28.00 0.89 -7.66
N PRO A 177 -28.57 2.04 -7.28
CA PRO A 177 -28.31 2.65 -5.99
C PRO A 177 -28.51 1.63 -4.86
N THR A 178 -27.54 1.59 -3.95
CA THR A 178 -27.63 0.82 -2.70
C THR A 178 -27.94 1.77 -1.55
N GLU A 179 -28.48 1.24 -0.46
CA GLU A 179 -28.66 2.01 0.78
C GLU A 179 -27.32 2.30 1.49
N ASN A 180 -26.22 1.77 0.95
CA ASN A 180 -24.88 1.97 1.52
C ASN A 180 -24.31 3.32 1.08
N ASP A 181 -23.54 3.92 1.96
CA ASP A 181 -22.76 5.10 1.65
C ASP A 181 -21.71 4.81 0.57
N GLY A 182 -21.34 5.84 -0.20
CA GLY A 182 -20.28 5.76 -1.19
C GLY A 182 -18.90 5.65 -0.54
N LEU A 183 -17.90 5.32 -1.37
CA LEU A 183 -16.51 5.15 -0.96
C LEU A 183 -15.95 6.42 -0.29
N GLU A 184 -16.28 7.62 -0.83
CA GLU A 184 -15.87 8.90 -0.24
C GLU A 184 -16.32 8.98 1.23
N GLN A 185 -17.60 8.71 1.52
CA GLN A 185 -18.16 8.82 2.88
C GLN A 185 -17.60 7.74 3.82
N ILE A 186 -17.47 6.51 3.33
CA ILE A 186 -16.87 5.39 4.08
C ILE A 186 -15.44 5.75 4.52
N LEU A 187 -14.63 6.28 3.61
CA LEU A 187 -13.27 6.66 3.90
C LEU A 187 -13.18 7.93 4.75
N PHE A 188 -14.03 8.92 4.52
CA PHE A 188 -14.01 10.19 5.27
C PHE A 188 -14.25 9.99 6.78
N ARG A 189 -15.16 9.09 7.16
CA ARG A 189 -15.47 8.81 8.57
C ARG A 189 -14.53 7.81 9.25
N SER A 190 -13.65 7.17 8.48
CA SER A 190 -12.80 6.09 8.99
C SER A 190 -11.73 6.60 9.96
N ARG A 191 -11.51 5.81 11.02
CA ARG A 191 -10.42 5.96 12.00
C ARG A 191 -9.26 5.01 11.73
N CYS A 192 -9.34 4.19 10.66
CA CYS A 192 -8.44 3.05 10.40
C CYS A 192 -7.35 3.33 9.35
N HIS A 193 -7.18 4.57 8.90
CA HIS A 193 -6.14 4.89 7.93
C HIS A 193 -4.76 4.55 8.47
N LYS A 194 -3.90 3.96 7.62
CA LYS A 194 -2.58 3.49 8.01
C LYS A 194 -1.52 3.93 7.01
N GLY A 195 -0.61 4.81 7.45
CA GLY A 195 0.61 5.10 6.71
C GLY A 195 1.67 4.04 6.97
N ARG A 196 2.39 3.67 5.93
CA ARG A 196 3.55 2.78 5.99
C ARG A 196 4.73 3.44 5.30
N LEU A 197 5.73 3.85 6.05
CA LEU A 197 7.03 4.25 5.51
C LEU A 197 7.88 2.99 5.38
N LEU A 198 8.37 2.71 4.18
CA LEU A 198 9.22 1.56 3.89
C LEU A 198 10.65 2.02 3.61
N TYR A 199 11.60 1.32 4.21
CA TYR A 199 13.01 1.44 3.93
C TYR A 199 13.55 0.08 3.50
N TYR A 200 14.02 0.00 2.26
CA TYR A 200 14.65 -1.19 1.71
C TYR A 200 16.15 -1.07 1.87
N PHE A 201 16.71 -1.97 2.65
CA PHE A 201 18.14 -2.01 2.95
C PHE A 201 18.96 -2.34 1.70
N PRO A 202 20.19 -1.81 1.59
CA PRO A 202 21.08 -2.17 0.51
C PRO A 202 21.32 -3.68 0.49
N SER A 203 21.17 -4.29 -0.68
CA SER A 203 21.55 -5.70 -0.83
C SER A 203 23.06 -5.84 -0.68
N GLN A 204 23.50 -6.64 0.29
CA GLN A 204 24.88 -7.10 0.32
C GLN A 204 25.03 -8.16 -0.78
N GLN A 205 25.93 -7.94 -1.73
CA GLN A 205 26.28 -8.96 -2.71
C GLN A 205 26.88 -10.19 -2.00
N SER A 206 26.04 -11.15 -1.65
CA SER A 206 26.52 -12.51 -1.42
C SER A 206 26.25 -13.29 -2.70
N SER A 207 27.33 -13.65 -3.39
CA SER A 207 27.48 -14.67 -4.44
C SER A 207 26.17 -15.19 -5.07
N CYS A 208 25.97 -14.80 -6.33
CA CYS A 208 24.93 -15.34 -7.22
C CYS A 208 24.88 -16.86 -7.22
N SER A 209 23.90 -17.44 -6.58
CA SER A 209 23.30 -18.67 -7.08
C SER A 209 22.16 -18.27 -8.01
N GLN A 210 22.20 -18.72 -9.26
CA GLN A 210 21.28 -18.37 -10.35
C GLN A 210 19.82 -18.82 -10.16
N ASP A 211 19.48 -19.45 -9.03
CA ASP A 211 18.25 -20.22 -8.87
C ASP A 211 17.21 -19.62 -7.91
N ASP A 212 17.36 -18.38 -7.43
CA ASP A 212 16.41 -17.83 -6.46
C ASP A 212 15.73 -16.53 -6.97
N GLU A 213 14.78 -16.68 -7.91
CA GLU A 213 13.91 -15.58 -8.34
C GLU A 213 13.12 -14.96 -7.17
N SER A 214 12.91 -15.72 -6.08
CA SER A 214 12.21 -15.25 -4.88
C SER A 214 13.02 -14.24 -4.08
N MET A 215 14.35 -14.29 -4.14
CA MET A 215 15.25 -13.38 -3.41
C MET A 215 15.46 -12.02 -4.07
N SER A 216 14.99 -11.81 -5.30
CA SER A 216 15.10 -10.52 -6.01
C SER A 216 13.91 -9.58 -5.80
N SER A 217 12.91 -9.98 -5.02
CA SER A 217 11.69 -9.20 -4.79
C SER A 217 11.77 -8.45 -3.46
N TRP A 218 11.62 -7.12 -3.47
CA TRP A 218 11.45 -6.33 -2.26
C TRP A 218 10.07 -6.49 -1.65
N CYS A 219 9.07 -6.81 -2.45
CA CYS A 219 7.73 -7.17 -2.02
C CYS A 219 7.17 -8.23 -2.97
N GLY A 220 6.76 -9.38 -2.43
CA GLY A 220 6.15 -10.46 -3.20
C GLY A 220 4.78 -10.09 -3.77
N TRP A 221 4.24 -10.96 -4.64
CA TRP A 221 2.91 -10.78 -5.21
C TRP A 221 1.82 -10.78 -4.14
N HIS A 222 1.01 -9.72 -4.10
CA HIS A 222 -0.11 -9.56 -3.18
C HIS A 222 -1.14 -8.59 -3.77
N THR A 223 -2.31 -8.55 -3.19
CA THR A 223 -3.35 -7.55 -3.42
C THR A 223 -3.59 -6.83 -2.09
N ASP A 224 -3.77 -5.52 -2.13
CA ASP A 224 -4.09 -4.75 -0.93
C ASP A 224 -5.51 -5.05 -0.47
N HIS A 225 -5.68 -5.39 0.80
CA HIS A 225 -7.00 -5.75 1.35
C HIS A 225 -7.86 -4.55 1.77
N GLY A 226 -7.28 -3.34 1.84
CA GLY A 226 -8.01 -2.10 2.14
C GLY A 226 -8.87 -1.61 0.97
N SER A 227 -9.26 -0.34 1.02
CA SER A 227 -10.05 0.28 -0.06
C SER A 227 -9.20 0.89 -1.15
N LEU A 228 -8.31 1.80 -0.79
CA LEU A 228 -7.49 2.55 -1.74
C LEU A 228 -6.10 2.74 -1.12
N THR A 229 -5.05 2.51 -1.89
CA THR A 229 -3.68 2.73 -1.43
C THR A 229 -3.04 3.86 -2.21
N GLY A 230 -2.73 4.96 -1.50
CA GLY A 230 -1.94 6.05 -2.07
C GLY A 230 -0.45 5.75 -1.97
N LEU A 231 0.26 5.82 -3.10
CA LEU A 231 1.66 5.41 -3.23
C LEU A 231 2.53 6.58 -3.68
N THR A 232 3.70 6.71 -3.08
CA THR A 232 4.74 7.62 -3.57
C THR A 232 5.73 6.89 -4.48
N CYS A 233 6.23 7.58 -5.51
CA CYS A 233 7.42 7.12 -6.20
C CYS A 233 8.61 7.04 -5.21
N GLY A 234 9.39 5.95 -5.25
CA GLY A 234 10.50 5.75 -4.32
C GLY A 234 11.67 6.70 -4.56
N ILE A 235 12.43 6.99 -3.50
CA ILE A 235 13.74 7.65 -3.58
C ILE A 235 14.82 6.59 -3.38
N PHE A 236 15.79 6.57 -4.26
CA PHE A 236 16.99 5.74 -4.13
C PHE A 236 18.12 6.58 -3.56
N THR A 237 18.86 6.03 -2.59
CA THR A 237 20.01 6.71 -2.02
C THR A 237 21.22 5.77 -1.92
N ARG A 238 22.42 6.37 -1.93
CA ARG A 238 23.68 5.69 -1.59
C ARG A 238 24.45 6.58 -0.64
N ASN A 239 24.76 6.10 0.54
CA ASN A 239 25.36 6.88 1.61
C ASN A 239 24.56 8.17 1.90
N ALA A 240 23.24 8.05 2.00
CA ALA A 240 22.29 9.15 2.21
C ALA A 240 22.27 10.23 1.08
N VAL A 241 22.91 9.98 -0.06
CA VAL A 241 22.86 10.87 -1.24
C VAL A 241 21.92 10.28 -2.27
N GLU A 242 20.93 11.07 -2.70
CA GLU A 242 19.94 10.69 -3.71
C GLU A 242 20.58 10.31 -5.04
N ARG A 243 20.09 9.24 -5.65
CA ARG A 243 20.57 8.67 -6.91
C ARG A 243 19.38 8.26 -7.80
N PRO A 244 19.57 8.26 -9.11
CA PRO A 244 18.62 7.60 -10.02
C PRO A 244 18.50 6.10 -9.68
N CYS A 245 17.37 5.50 -10.07
CA CYS A 245 17.22 4.05 -10.00
C CYS A 245 18.34 3.36 -10.77
N PRO A 246 19.10 2.45 -10.15
CA PRO A 246 20.27 1.83 -10.78
C PRO A 246 19.93 0.73 -11.78
N ASP A 247 18.68 0.33 -11.88
CA ASP A 247 18.23 -0.78 -12.73
C ASP A 247 16.86 -0.47 -13.32
N ILE A 248 16.79 -0.44 -14.64
CA ILE A 248 15.56 -0.13 -15.36
C ILE A 248 14.46 -1.17 -15.13
N ASP A 249 14.82 -2.40 -14.75
CA ASP A 249 13.86 -3.48 -14.48
C ASP A 249 13.37 -3.48 -13.02
N ALA A 250 13.93 -2.63 -12.15
CA ALA A 250 13.42 -2.48 -10.80
C ALA A 250 12.12 -1.65 -10.78
N GLY A 251 11.24 -1.92 -9.83
CA GLY A 251 10.02 -1.11 -9.63
C GLY A 251 8.76 -1.93 -9.43
N LEU A 252 7.63 -1.28 -9.64
CA LEU A 252 6.29 -1.83 -9.44
C LEU A 252 5.87 -2.65 -10.67
N TYR A 253 5.37 -3.87 -10.41
CA TYR A 253 4.80 -4.75 -11.41
C TYR A 253 3.38 -5.13 -11.02
N ILE A 254 2.49 -5.15 -12.00
CA ILE A 254 1.09 -5.53 -11.85
C ILE A 254 0.82 -6.74 -12.73
N LYS A 255 0.03 -7.68 -12.21
CA LYS A 255 -0.52 -8.79 -12.97
C LYS A 255 -1.96 -8.45 -13.34
N THR A 256 -2.21 -8.27 -14.64
CA THR A 256 -3.54 -7.98 -15.18
C THR A 256 -4.49 -9.17 -14.99
N ARG A 257 -5.78 -8.97 -15.17
CA ARG A 257 -6.79 -10.04 -15.14
C ARG A 257 -6.59 -11.08 -16.24
N THR A 258 -5.93 -10.72 -17.35
CA THR A 258 -5.55 -11.66 -18.40
C THR A 258 -4.27 -12.45 -18.10
N GLY A 259 -3.65 -12.19 -16.93
CA GLY A 259 -2.42 -12.85 -16.49
C GLY A 259 -1.13 -12.22 -17.03
N GLN A 260 -1.22 -11.12 -17.78
CA GLN A 260 -0.05 -10.40 -18.29
C GLN A 260 0.63 -9.64 -17.15
N ILE A 261 1.97 -9.69 -17.12
CA ILE A 261 2.78 -8.91 -16.17
C ILE A 261 3.23 -7.62 -16.86
N VAL A 262 2.91 -6.50 -16.23
CA VAL A 262 3.21 -5.15 -16.72
C VAL A 262 4.03 -4.42 -15.67
N LYS A 263 5.15 -3.82 -16.09
CA LYS A 263 5.88 -2.85 -15.27
C LYS A 263 5.13 -1.53 -15.32
N VAL A 264 4.85 -0.94 -14.16
CA VAL A 264 4.08 0.30 -14.06
C VAL A 264 4.99 1.46 -13.65
N GLU A 265 4.88 2.57 -14.35
CA GLU A 265 5.63 3.79 -14.09
C GLU A 265 4.70 4.98 -13.90
N PHE A 266 5.01 5.82 -12.92
CA PHE A 266 4.40 7.13 -12.69
C PHE A 266 5.46 8.13 -12.24
N GLY A 267 5.16 9.43 -12.36
CA GLY A 267 6.10 10.51 -12.10
C GLY A 267 6.49 10.63 -10.62
N GLU A 268 7.66 11.20 -10.37
CA GLU A 268 8.11 11.50 -9.01
C GLU A 268 7.28 12.59 -8.34
N ASP A 269 6.62 13.41 -9.12
CA ASP A 269 5.68 14.47 -8.76
C ASP A 269 4.21 14.04 -8.76
N GLU A 270 3.97 12.74 -9.01
CA GLU A 270 2.63 12.15 -9.03
C GLU A 270 2.39 11.28 -7.79
N ILE A 271 1.14 11.29 -7.28
CA ILE A 271 0.66 10.33 -6.30
C ILE A 271 -0.08 9.24 -7.05
N ALA A 272 0.38 7.99 -6.97
CA ALA A 272 -0.37 6.88 -7.53
C ALA A 272 -1.39 6.34 -6.51
N TYR A 273 -2.56 5.92 -7.01
CA TYR A 273 -3.60 5.28 -6.20
C TYR A 273 -3.91 3.92 -6.77
N GLN A 274 -3.94 2.91 -5.92
CA GLN A 274 -4.23 1.53 -6.29
C GLN A 274 -5.50 1.05 -5.57
N ILE A 275 -6.38 0.38 -6.33
CA ILE A 275 -7.61 -0.21 -5.79
C ILE A 275 -7.26 -1.42 -4.93
N GLY A 276 -7.84 -1.46 -3.73
CA GLY A 276 -7.81 -2.62 -2.85
C GLY A 276 -9.09 -3.46 -2.91
N GLU A 277 -9.03 -4.64 -2.31
CA GLU A 277 -10.10 -5.65 -2.35
C GLU A 277 -11.45 -5.13 -1.84
N ILE A 278 -11.43 -4.27 -0.80
CA ILE A 278 -12.67 -3.71 -0.26
C ILE A 278 -13.39 -2.82 -1.29
N THR A 279 -12.66 -2.01 -2.05
CA THR A 279 -13.30 -1.20 -3.11
C THR A 279 -13.85 -2.07 -4.23
N GLU A 280 -13.18 -3.17 -4.61
CA GLU A 280 -13.74 -4.11 -5.57
C GLU A 280 -15.04 -4.73 -5.06
N ILE A 281 -15.08 -5.10 -3.77
CA ILE A 281 -16.29 -5.63 -3.12
C ILE A 281 -17.41 -4.58 -3.11
N LEU A 282 -17.15 -3.38 -2.61
CA LEU A 282 -18.15 -2.31 -2.47
C LEU A 282 -18.66 -1.82 -3.82
N SER A 283 -17.79 -1.74 -4.83
CA SER A 283 -18.17 -1.36 -6.21
C SER A 283 -18.80 -2.50 -7.02
N ARG A 284 -18.99 -3.68 -6.43
CA ARG A 284 -19.50 -4.87 -7.12
C ARG A 284 -18.68 -5.25 -8.36
N GLY A 285 -17.35 -5.09 -8.28
CA GLY A 285 -16.43 -5.41 -9.36
C GLY A 285 -16.36 -4.37 -10.48
N GLN A 286 -16.95 -3.19 -10.31
CA GLN A 286 -16.79 -2.09 -11.28
C GLN A 286 -15.38 -1.46 -11.20
N LEU A 287 -14.80 -1.42 -10.00
CA LEU A 287 -13.42 -1.03 -9.74
C LEU A 287 -12.66 -2.27 -9.29
N CYS A 288 -11.47 -2.49 -9.83
CA CYS A 288 -10.81 -3.78 -9.76
C CYS A 288 -9.45 -3.70 -9.07
N ALA A 289 -9.30 -4.47 -8.01
CA ALA A 289 -8.02 -4.72 -7.37
C ALA A 289 -7.16 -5.67 -8.23
N THR A 290 -5.86 -5.39 -8.29
CA THR A 290 -4.92 -6.18 -9.09
C THR A 290 -3.74 -6.65 -8.25
N PRO A 291 -3.28 -7.90 -8.44
CA PRO A 291 -2.06 -8.37 -7.80
C PRO A 291 -0.85 -7.56 -8.28
N HIS A 292 0.01 -7.20 -7.34
CA HIS A 292 1.21 -6.43 -7.63
C HIS A 292 2.40 -6.88 -6.80
N CYS A 293 3.61 -6.55 -7.26
CA CYS A 293 4.86 -6.81 -6.54
C CYS A 293 5.87 -5.69 -6.80
N VAL A 294 6.91 -5.61 -5.97
CA VAL A 294 8.01 -4.67 -6.16
C VAL A 294 9.30 -5.44 -6.36
N ARG A 295 9.93 -5.28 -7.52
CA ARG A 295 11.22 -5.90 -7.83
C ARG A 295 12.38 -5.01 -7.39
N ALA A 296 13.35 -5.63 -6.73
CA ALA A 296 14.59 -4.98 -6.34
C ALA A 296 15.52 -4.77 -7.55
N PRO A 297 16.35 -3.71 -7.55
CA PRO A 297 17.36 -3.51 -8.57
C PRO A 297 18.43 -4.60 -8.49
N LYS A 298 18.95 -4.98 -9.66
CA LYS A 298 19.99 -6.00 -9.84
C LYS A 298 21.28 -5.37 -10.36
N GLY A 299 22.37 -6.15 -10.31
CA GLY A 299 23.66 -5.77 -10.87
C GLY A 299 24.56 -4.97 -9.92
N LYS A 300 25.79 -4.68 -10.40
CA LYS A 300 26.83 -4.03 -9.59
C LYS A 300 26.45 -2.62 -9.14
N GLU A 301 25.72 -1.89 -9.98
CA GLU A 301 25.25 -0.53 -9.67
C GLU A 301 24.20 -0.47 -8.56
N ALA A 302 23.50 -1.57 -8.30
CA ALA A 302 22.55 -1.70 -7.19
C ALA A 302 23.23 -1.89 -5.81
N SER A 303 24.50 -2.27 -5.81
CA SER A 303 25.25 -2.49 -4.57
C SER A 303 25.35 -1.22 -3.74
N GLY A 304 24.98 -1.31 -2.44
CA GLY A 304 25.00 -0.18 -1.52
C GLY A 304 23.93 0.88 -1.79
N VAL A 305 22.94 0.58 -2.67
CA VAL A 305 21.78 1.46 -2.90
C VAL A 305 20.63 1.01 -2.04
N ASP A 306 20.10 1.91 -1.24
CA ASP A 306 18.85 1.76 -0.50
C ASP A 306 17.70 2.47 -1.22
N ARG A 307 16.46 2.15 -0.80
CA ARG A 307 15.26 2.78 -1.36
C ARG A 307 14.26 3.07 -0.26
N SER A 308 13.62 4.21 -0.36
CA SER A 308 12.53 4.63 0.52
C SER A 308 11.26 4.87 -0.25
N THR A 309 10.11 4.51 0.32
CA THR A 309 8.79 4.82 -0.25
C THR A 309 7.75 4.91 0.87
N PHE A 310 6.63 5.55 0.57
CA PHE A 310 5.51 5.68 1.49
C PHE A 310 4.23 5.18 0.83
N ALA A 311 3.46 4.41 1.58
CA ALA A 311 2.13 3.96 1.22
C ALA A 311 1.12 4.44 2.27
N LEU A 312 -0.01 4.98 1.84
CA LEU A 312 -1.15 5.25 2.71
C LEU A 312 -2.28 4.29 2.37
N PHE A 313 -2.55 3.36 3.27
CA PHE A 313 -3.71 2.49 3.19
C PHE A 313 -4.94 3.25 3.69
N MET A 314 -5.81 3.64 2.77
CA MET A 314 -7.11 4.22 3.07
C MET A 314 -8.10 3.06 3.24
N GLN A 315 -8.67 2.95 4.42
CA GLN A 315 -9.43 1.78 4.84
C GLN A 315 -10.75 2.19 5.45
N PRO A 316 -11.82 1.35 5.39
CA PRO A 316 -13.04 1.58 6.16
C PRO A 316 -12.76 1.58 7.66
N ASP A 317 -13.71 2.06 8.44
CA ASP A 317 -13.66 1.89 9.90
C ASP A 317 -13.83 0.41 10.28
N TRP A 318 -13.33 -0.01 11.45
CA TRP A 318 -13.43 -1.42 11.90
C TRP A 318 -14.86 -1.94 12.03
N ASP A 319 -15.84 -1.05 12.26
CA ASP A 319 -17.26 -1.39 12.37
C ASP A 319 -18.04 -1.21 11.06
N GLU A 320 -17.38 -0.78 9.96
CA GLU A 320 -17.99 -0.67 8.64
C GLU A 320 -18.46 -2.03 8.14
N LYS A 321 -19.75 -2.14 7.81
CA LYS A 321 -20.36 -3.38 7.32
C LYS A 321 -20.00 -3.62 5.86
N LEU A 322 -19.48 -4.80 5.57
CA LEU A 322 -19.14 -5.24 4.23
C LEU A 322 -20.27 -6.13 3.71
N ASN A 323 -21.04 -5.62 2.75
CA ASN A 323 -22.05 -6.40 2.05
C ASN A 323 -21.41 -7.01 0.81
N PHE A 324 -21.14 -8.32 0.85
CA PHE A 324 -20.47 -9.04 -0.23
C PHE A 324 -21.47 -9.39 -1.34
N PRO A 325 -21.31 -8.82 -2.55
CA PRO A 325 -22.16 -9.20 -3.68
C PRO A 325 -21.75 -10.56 -4.26
N ASP A 326 -22.71 -11.33 -4.76
CA ASP A 326 -22.46 -12.66 -5.35
C ASP A 326 -21.46 -12.63 -6.54
N VAL A 327 -21.35 -11.48 -7.20
CA VAL A 327 -20.49 -11.29 -8.38
C VAL A 327 -19.00 -11.16 -8.04
N VAL A 328 -18.65 -10.90 -6.77
CA VAL A 328 -17.27 -10.76 -6.34
C VAL A 328 -16.78 -12.07 -5.72
N HIS A 329 -15.67 -12.58 -6.22
CA HIS A 329 -15.14 -13.90 -5.84
C HIS A 329 -13.96 -13.84 -4.85
N ILE A 330 -13.62 -12.65 -4.36
CA ILE A 330 -12.52 -12.42 -3.43
C ILE A 330 -12.85 -13.11 -2.10
N HIS A 331 -11.98 -14.01 -1.66
CA HIS A 331 -12.06 -14.70 -0.36
C HIS A 331 -13.45 -15.27 0.00
N LYS A 332 -14.16 -15.84 -0.95
CA LYS A 332 -15.51 -16.44 -0.73
C LYS A 332 -15.57 -17.38 0.47
N GLU A 333 -14.50 -18.12 0.73
CA GLU A 333 -14.40 -19.04 1.86
C GLU A 333 -14.39 -18.35 3.23
N LEU A 334 -13.90 -17.12 3.33
CA LEU A 334 -13.96 -16.33 4.57
C LEU A 334 -15.37 -15.79 4.83
N ILE A 335 -16.08 -15.51 3.75
CA ILE A 335 -17.44 -14.98 3.77
C ILE A 335 -18.44 -16.09 4.08
N ALA A 336 -18.27 -17.27 3.49
CA ALA A 336 -19.15 -18.43 3.69
C ALA A 336 -19.23 -18.91 5.16
N SER A 337 -18.24 -18.55 5.98
CA SER A 337 -18.21 -18.84 7.42
C SER A 337 -18.95 -17.81 8.27
N SER A 338 -19.53 -16.77 7.67
CA SER A 338 -20.30 -15.73 8.33
C SER A 338 -21.72 -15.74 7.77
N ASP A 339 -22.69 -15.31 8.57
CA ASP A 339 -24.11 -15.17 8.19
C ASP A 339 -24.38 -14.05 7.17
N GLY A 340 -23.35 -13.65 6.40
CA GLY A 340 -23.43 -12.63 5.34
C GLY A 340 -23.13 -11.21 5.79
N SER A 341 -22.88 -10.99 7.08
CA SER A 341 -22.56 -9.65 7.61
C SER A 341 -21.20 -9.64 8.33
N LEU A 342 -20.13 -9.36 7.60
CA LEU A 342 -18.83 -9.08 8.19
C LEU A 342 -18.59 -7.58 8.28
N THR A 343 -18.00 -7.11 9.38
CA THR A 343 -17.39 -5.78 9.43
C THR A 343 -15.97 -5.82 8.83
N PHE A 344 -15.46 -4.65 8.44
CA PHE A 344 -14.08 -4.54 7.94
C PHE A 344 -13.06 -5.07 8.96
N GLY A 345 -13.22 -4.74 10.25
CA GLY A 345 -12.35 -5.25 11.31
C GLY A 345 -12.36 -6.77 11.40
N GLU A 346 -13.55 -7.40 11.37
CA GLU A 346 -13.68 -8.87 11.39
C GLU A 346 -13.08 -9.54 10.15
N TYR A 347 -13.29 -8.94 8.98
CA TYR A 347 -12.69 -9.39 7.73
C TYR A 347 -11.17 -9.39 7.80
N THR A 348 -10.59 -8.28 8.26
CA THR A 348 -9.13 -8.15 8.37
C THR A 348 -8.54 -9.10 9.39
N GLU A 349 -9.16 -9.27 10.57
CA GLU A 349 -8.66 -10.24 11.57
C GLU A 349 -8.65 -11.66 11.00
N LYS A 350 -9.70 -12.08 10.29
CA LYS A 350 -9.73 -13.39 9.63
C LYS A 350 -8.63 -13.53 8.55
N LEU A 351 -8.36 -12.48 7.76
CA LEU A 351 -7.27 -12.49 6.78
C LEU A 351 -5.91 -12.61 7.44
N LEU A 352 -5.65 -11.82 8.49
CA LEU A 352 -4.39 -11.84 9.22
C LEU A 352 -4.16 -13.20 9.89
N ASP A 353 -5.17 -13.77 10.53
CA ASP A 353 -5.08 -15.10 11.13
C ASP A 353 -4.72 -16.16 10.10
N ARG A 354 -5.39 -16.14 8.94
CA ARG A 354 -5.05 -17.05 7.83
C ARG A 354 -3.63 -16.85 7.34
N TYR A 355 -3.20 -15.62 7.16
CA TYR A 355 -1.85 -15.28 6.71
C TYR A 355 -0.77 -15.76 7.68
N TYR A 356 -0.99 -15.58 8.98
CA TYR A 356 -0.06 -16.05 10.02
C TYR A 356 -0.11 -17.58 10.20
N HIS A 357 -1.28 -18.22 10.13
CA HIS A 357 -1.40 -19.69 10.27
C HIS A 357 -0.88 -20.46 9.07
N LEU A 358 -1.04 -19.97 7.83
CA LEU A 358 -0.47 -20.59 6.64
C LEU A 358 1.06 -20.56 6.62
N LYS A 359 1.68 -19.65 7.36
CA LYS A 359 3.14 -19.53 7.50
C LYS A 359 3.72 -20.34 8.66
N GLN A 360 2.89 -20.98 9.47
CA GLN A 360 3.32 -21.89 10.56
C GLN A 360 3.31 -23.36 10.16
N LYS A 361 2.79 -23.72 9.00
CA LYS A 361 2.84 -25.06 8.40
C LYS A 361 3.92 -25.13 7.33
#